data_e4818fc1a6328cc1a2f726bfa1e0738c
#
_entry.id   e4818fc1a6328cc1a2f726bfa1e0738c
#
_cell.length_a   1.000
_cell.length_b   1.000
_cell.length_c   1.000
_cell.angle_alpha   90.00
_cell.angle_beta   90.00
_cell.angle_gamma   90.00
#
_symmetry.space_group_name_H-M   'P 1'
#
loop_
_entity.id
_entity.type
_entity.pdbx_description
1 polymer ?
#
loop_
_entity_poly.entity_id
_entity_poly.type
_entity_poly.pdbx_seq_one_letter_code
_entity_poly.pdbx_strand_id
1 'polypeptide(L)'
;MQTFDTPGSVSLQIKLPSGRVVVSTADEPTTTVEIIPLGRRGQDAIDEIEVTMDERAGRHVVRIEQRDRFRWGPIQISWGGDFQCHVTCPPGTDLDLSGASTDVRVDGELGEVSARTASGDIRLQTVADALQVKTASGDVSVGVLGGKGTIATVSGDIGIERNDAPLTARAVSGDITVGTIAAELGVSTTSGDVDLKGVQAGEVRVQTVSGDVRVGVARGTRVWVDAASVSGNLGSELGLEAEEATVESDAEVVPLHVKTVSGDVAVVRAAAVLAP
;
A
#
# COMPACT_ATOMS: atom_id res chain seq x y z
N MET A 1 -10.18 24.02 -12.52
CA MET A 1 -10.32 22.76 -13.26
C MET A 1 -9.58 22.89 -14.59
N GLN A 2 -8.67 21.98 -14.88
CA GLN A 2 -7.90 21.89 -16.12
C GLN A 2 -8.06 20.49 -16.70
N THR A 3 -8.21 20.38 -18.02
CA THR A 3 -8.39 19.10 -18.72
C THR A 3 -7.33 19.00 -19.81
N PHE A 4 -6.67 17.85 -19.85
CA PHE A 4 -5.62 17.53 -20.82
C PHE A 4 -6.04 16.32 -21.64
N ASP A 5 -5.81 16.38 -22.94
CA ASP A 5 -5.97 15.23 -23.82
C ASP A 5 -4.75 14.31 -23.63
N THR A 6 -4.98 13.09 -23.13
CA THR A 6 -3.93 12.16 -22.73
C THR A 6 -4.20 10.74 -23.25
N PRO A 7 -4.25 10.56 -24.59
CA PRO A 7 -4.43 9.24 -25.16
C PRO A 7 -3.20 8.36 -24.91
N GLY A 8 -3.40 7.18 -24.34
CA GLY A 8 -2.32 6.22 -24.10
C GLY A 8 -1.76 6.27 -22.68
N SER A 9 -0.44 6.07 -22.54
CA SER A 9 0.20 5.97 -21.21
C SER A 9 0.30 7.32 -20.52
N VAL A 10 -0.16 7.39 -19.29
CA VAL A 10 -0.14 8.60 -18.45
C VAL A 10 0.73 8.39 -17.22
N SER A 11 1.44 9.42 -16.79
CA SER A 11 2.17 9.48 -15.54
C SER A 11 1.79 10.74 -14.79
N LEU A 12 1.28 10.58 -13.59
CA LEU A 12 0.96 11.67 -12.66
C LEU A 12 2.15 11.91 -11.73
N GLN A 13 2.70 13.11 -11.72
CA GLN A 13 3.74 13.53 -10.78
C GLN A 13 3.17 14.59 -9.86
N ILE A 14 2.96 14.24 -8.59
CA ILE A 14 2.30 15.11 -7.61
C ILE A 14 3.27 15.44 -6.49
N LYS A 15 3.57 16.74 -6.32
CA LYS A 15 4.41 17.25 -5.23
C LYS A 15 3.66 18.31 -4.47
N LEU A 16 3.00 17.88 -3.42
CA LEU A 16 2.15 18.75 -2.60
C LEU A 16 2.54 18.58 -1.13
N PRO A 17 3.02 19.62 -0.44
CA PRO A 17 3.50 19.50 0.93
C PRO A 17 2.41 19.15 1.92
N SER A 18 1.15 19.52 1.66
CA SER A 18 0.00 19.22 2.51
C SER A 18 -1.29 19.17 1.71
N GLY A 19 -2.36 18.64 2.28
CA GLY A 19 -3.69 18.58 1.69
C GLY A 19 -4.13 17.16 1.41
N ARG A 20 -5.17 17.04 0.60
CA ARG A 20 -5.72 15.73 0.19
C ARG A 20 -5.66 15.58 -1.31
N VAL A 21 -5.16 14.44 -1.76
CA VAL A 21 -5.13 14.03 -3.16
C VAL A 21 -6.12 12.89 -3.35
N VAL A 22 -7.07 13.06 -4.24
CA VAL A 22 -8.02 12.03 -4.65
C VAL A 22 -7.82 11.77 -6.13
N VAL A 23 -7.44 10.55 -6.47
CA VAL A 23 -7.28 10.09 -7.86
C VAL A 23 -8.38 9.11 -8.16
N SER A 24 -9.12 9.33 -9.22
CA SER A 24 -10.15 8.41 -9.72
C SER A 24 -9.83 8.02 -11.15
N THR A 25 -10.09 6.77 -11.52
CA THR A 25 -9.88 6.32 -12.90
C THR A 25 -11.20 6.31 -13.68
N ALA A 26 -11.13 6.73 -14.95
CA ALA A 26 -12.26 6.71 -15.90
C ALA A 26 -11.76 6.28 -17.28
N ASP A 27 -12.60 5.55 -18.03
CA ASP A 27 -12.29 5.05 -19.38
C ASP A 27 -12.38 6.18 -20.44
N GLU A 28 -11.77 7.32 -20.15
CA GLU A 28 -11.70 8.46 -21.04
C GLU A 28 -10.23 8.78 -21.34
N PRO A 29 -9.88 9.14 -22.60
CA PRO A 29 -8.50 9.47 -22.98
C PRO A 29 -8.11 10.88 -22.52
N THR A 30 -8.58 11.31 -21.35
CA THR A 30 -8.35 12.65 -20.82
C THR A 30 -7.93 12.58 -19.35
N THR A 31 -7.08 13.50 -18.95
CA THR A 31 -6.75 13.71 -17.54
C THR A 31 -7.28 15.06 -17.09
N THR A 32 -8.11 15.05 -16.06
CA THR A 32 -8.70 16.26 -15.49
C THR A 32 -8.12 16.50 -14.09
N VAL A 33 -7.71 17.74 -13.82
CA VAL A 33 -7.19 18.17 -12.53
C VAL A 33 -8.05 19.31 -11.99
N GLU A 34 -8.58 19.14 -10.81
CA GLU A 34 -9.32 20.17 -10.08
C GLU A 34 -8.68 20.40 -8.71
N ILE A 35 -8.36 21.65 -8.40
CA ILE A 35 -7.78 22.02 -7.13
C ILE A 35 -8.77 22.91 -6.41
N ILE A 36 -9.18 22.49 -5.23
CA ILE A 36 -10.18 23.15 -4.39
C ILE A 36 -9.48 23.66 -3.12
N PRO A 37 -9.34 24.98 -2.95
CA PRO A 37 -8.75 25.54 -1.74
C PRO A 37 -9.69 25.36 -0.55
N LEU A 38 -9.15 24.98 0.60
CA LEU A 38 -9.87 24.87 1.86
C LEU A 38 -9.48 26.03 2.78
N GLY A 39 -10.46 26.88 3.12
CA GLY A 39 -10.24 28.03 3.98
C GLY A 39 -9.36 29.12 3.38
N ARG A 40 -8.99 30.13 4.20
CA ARG A 40 -8.22 31.30 3.74
C ARG A 40 -6.80 30.94 3.31
N ARG A 41 -6.14 30.01 4.02
CA ARG A 41 -4.77 29.57 3.69
C ARG A 41 -4.70 28.85 2.35
N GLY A 42 -5.70 28.04 2.04
CA GLY A 42 -5.80 27.37 0.74
C GLY A 42 -6.02 28.37 -0.40
N GLN A 43 -6.84 29.41 -0.15
CA GLN A 43 -7.09 30.47 -1.14
C GLN A 43 -5.81 31.25 -1.48
N ASP A 44 -4.96 31.55 -0.49
CA ASP A 44 -3.71 32.27 -0.68
C ASP A 44 -2.64 31.40 -1.38
N ALA A 45 -2.72 30.08 -1.23
CA ALA A 45 -1.77 29.13 -1.79
C ALA A 45 -2.15 28.58 -3.18
N ILE A 46 -3.40 28.77 -3.62
CA ILE A 46 -3.86 28.20 -4.92
C ILE A 46 -3.07 28.74 -6.10
N ASP A 47 -2.66 30.00 -6.07
CA ASP A 47 -1.86 30.64 -7.12
C ASP A 47 -0.41 30.13 -7.17
N GLU A 48 0.00 29.35 -6.16
CA GLU A 48 1.32 28.74 -6.08
C GLU A 48 1.33 27.32 -6.67
N ILE A 49 0.15 26.73 -6.92
CA ILE A 49 0.06 25.40 -7.50
C ILE A 49 0.10 25.50 -9.03
N GLU A 50 1.12 24.90 -9.59
CA GLU A 50 1.28 24.80 -11.04
C GLU A 50 0.86 23.39 -11.50
N VAL A 51 0.03 23.39 -12.54
CA VAL A 51 -0.35 22.16 -13.23
C VAL A 51 0.14 22.24 -14.67
N THR A 52 1.02 21.35 -15.05
CA THR A 52 1.59 21.29 -16.40
C THR A 52 1.45 19.91 -16.99
N MET A 53 1.38 19.83 -18.30
CA MET A 53 1.42 18.58 -19.05
C MET A 53 2.52 18.64 -20.09
N ASP A 54 3.40 17.66 -20.07
CA ASP A 54 4.47 17.44 -21.05
C ASP A 54 4.28 16.08 -21.71
N GLU A 55 4.70 15.94 -22.94
CA GLU A 55 4.83 14.65 -23.61
C GLU A 55 6.31 14.23 -23.66
N ARG A 56 6.64 13.08 -23.11
CA ARG A 56 7.99 12.53 -23.12
C ARG A 56 8.01 11.08 -23.58
N ALA A 57 8.70 10.81 -24.66
CA ALA A 57 8.86 9.47 -25.22
C ALA A 57 7.53 8.73 -25.44
N GLY A 58 6.49 9.45 -25.90
CA GLY A 58 5.16 8.88 -26.15
C GLY A 58 4.32 8.64 -24.90
N ARG A 59 4.73 9.19 -23.75
CA ARG A 59 3.98 9.16 -22.49
C ARG A 59 3.59 10.58 -22.10
N HIS A 60 2.34 10.76 -21.70
CA HIS A 60 1.85 12.03 -21.15
C HIS A 60 2.22 12.14 -19.67
N VAL A 61 2.92 13.20 -19.29
CA VAL A 61 3.33 13.47 -17.92
C VAL A 61 2.57 14.68 -17.42
N VAL A 62 1.61 14.45 -16.53
CA VAL A 62 0.87 15.52 -15.84
C VAL A 62 1.54 15.78 -14.52
N ARG A 63 2.05 17.02 -14.33
CA ARG A 63 2.75 17.41 -13.13
C ARG A 63 1.94 18.44 -12.36
N ILE A 64 1.77 18.16 -11.06
CA ILE A 64 1.06 19.02 -10.11
C ILE A 64 2.05 19.33 -8.99
N GLU A 65 2.52 20.55 -8.90
CA GLU A 65 3.50 20.91 -7.89
C GLU A 65 3.24 22.31 -7.32
N GLN A 66 3.48 22.46 -6.01
CA GLN A 66 3.46 23.77 -5.38
C GLN A 66 4.82 24.44 -5.56
N ARG A 67 4.82 25.66 -6.11
CA ARG A 67 6.04 26.46 -6.27
C ARG A 67 6.49 27.01 -4.92
N ASP A 68 7.77 26.82 -4.59
CA ASP A 68 8.39 27.46 -3.41
C ASP A 68 8.54 28.95 -3.64
N ARG A 69 7.77 29.78 -2.94
CA ARG A 69 7.82 31.25 -3.08
C ARG A 69 9.03 31.93 -2.42
N PHE A 70 9.70 31.29 -1.47
CA PHE A 70 10.77 31.96 -0.74
C PHE A 70 11.97 31.06 -0.44
N ARG A 71 13.06 31.36 -1.10
CA ARG A 71 14.39 30.85 -0.79
C ARG A 71 15.18 31.95 -0.09
N TRP A 72 15.06 32.05 1.25
CA TRP A 72 15.89 32.98 2.02
C TRP A 72 16.82 32.16 2.94
N GLY A 73 18.03 31.90 2.47
CA GLY A 73 19.03 31.13 3.21
C GLY A 73 18.73 29.63 3.31
N PRO A 74 19.28 28.94 4.31
CA PRO A 74 19.10 27.51 4.49
C PRO A 74 17.76 27.06 5.09
N ILE A 75 16.84 28.00 5.36
CA ILE A 75 15.53 27.70 5.97
C ILE A 75 14.46 27.81 4.88
N GLN A 76 13.94 26.68 4.44
CA GLN A 76 12.72 26.59 3.64
C GLN A 76 11.51 26.64 4.58
N ILE A 77 10.77 27.73 4.58
CA ILE A 77 9.46 27.81 5.24
C ILE A 77 8.42 27.70 4.13
N SER A 78 7.93 26.50 3.89
CA SER A 78 6.74 26.29 3.07
C SER A 78 5.51 26.49 3.96
N TRP A 79 4.70 27.47 3.64
CA TRP A 79 3.41 27.68 4.28
C TRP A 79 2.41 26.77 3.55
N GLY A 80 2.20 25.56 4.06
CA GLY A 80 1.22 24.64 3.51
C GLY A 80 -0.19 25.25 3.53
N GLY A 81 -0.82 25.34 2.39
CA GLY A 81 -2.25 25.64 2.28
C GLY A 81 -3.05 24.36 2.38
N ASP A 82 -4.23 24.39 3.00
CA ASP A 82 -5.15 23.26 2.96
C ASP A 82 -5.90 23.29 1.64
N PHE A 83 -5.74 22.23 0.82
CA PHE A 83 -6.48 22.08 -0.43
C PHE A 83 -6.80 20.62 -0.72
N GLN A 84 -7.79 20.41 -1.56
CA GLN A 84 -8.09 19.12 -2.14
C GLN A 84 -7.72 19.15 -3.63
N CYS A 85 -6.94 18.16 -4.05
CA CYS A 85 -6.61 17.95 -5.45
C CYS A 85 -7.37 16.71 -5.94
N HIS A 86 -8.31 16.90 -6.85
CA HIS A 86 -9.03 15.82 -7.51
C HIS A 86 -8.44 15.61 -8.89
N VAL A 87 -8.04 14.38 -9.18
CA VAL A 87 -7.51 13.99 -10.48
C VAL A 87 -8.36 12.86 -11.02
N THR A 88 -8.88 13.01 -12.25
CA THR A 88 -9.48 11.89 -12.97
C THR A 88 -8.57 11.56 -14.15
N CYS A 89 -8.20 10.29 -14.31
CA CYS A 89 -7.24 9.84 -15.32
C CYS A 89 -7.63 8.47 -15.88
N PRO A 90 -7.05 8.04 -17.01
CA PRO A 90 -7.26 6.69 -17.52
C PRO A 90 -6.75 5.61 -16.55
N PRO A 91 -7.37 4.40 -16.53
CA PRO A 91 -6.85 3.27 -15.78
C PRO A 91 -5.45 2.87 -16.27
N GLY A 92 -4.64 2.28 -15.38
CA GLY A 92 -3.24 1.95 -15.68
C GLY A 92 -2.30 3.16 -15.69
N THR A 93 -2.75 4.33 -15.22
CA THR A 93 -1.90 5.52 -15.03
C THR A 93 -0.88 5.27 -13.92
N ASP A 94 0.38 5.71 -14.15
CA ASP A 94 1.41 5.67 -13.11
C ASP A 94 1.30 6.89 -12.19
N LEU A 95 1.57 6.70 -10.89
CA LEU A 95 1.54 7.76 -9.90
C LEU A 95 2.88 7.87 -9.16
N ASP A 96 3.52 9.04 -9.24
CA ASP A 96 4.65 9.43 -8.37
C ASP A 96 4.20 10.59 -7.49
N LEU A 97 4.02 10.30 -6.19
CA LEU A 97 3.55 11.28 -5.22
C LEU A 97 4.58 11.52 -4.13
N SER A 98 4.83 12.78 -3.83
CA SER A 98 5.65 13.18 -2.69
C SER A 98 5.00 14.32 -1.92
N GLY A 99 4.91 14.16 -0.61
CA GLY A 99 4.30 15.15 0.29
C GLY A 99 4.90 15.11 1.69
N ALA A 100 4.54 16.07 2.52
CA ALA A 100 4.90 16.04 3.94
C ALA A 100 3.69 15.63 4.80
N SER A 101 2.53 16.27 4.60
CA SER A 101 1.28 15.94 5.31
C SER A 101 0.15 15.83 4.28
N THR A 102 0.20 14.79 3.47
CA THR A 102 -0.70 14.61 2.34
C THR A 102 -1.43 13.29 2.45
N ASP A 103 -2.75 13.36 2.58
CA ASP A 103 -3.62 12.19 2.46
C ASP A 103 -3.79 11.83 0.99
N VAL A 104 -3.72 10.55 0.68
CA VAL A 104 -3.86 10.03 -0.68
C VAL A 104 -4.98 9.00 -0.72
N ARG A 105 -5.91 9.19 -1.63
CA ARG A 105 -6.94 8.21 -1.94
C ARG A 105 -6.98 7.95 -3.44
N VAL A 106 -6.90 6.70 -3.80
CA VAL A 106 -7.03 6.24 -5.18
C VAL A 106 -8.24 5.32 -5.29
N ASP A 107 -9.21 5.73 -6.09
CA ASP A 107 -10.40 4.96 -6.42
C ASP A 107 -10.28 4.50 -7.89
N GLY A 108 -9.98 3.23 -8.10
CA GLY A 108 -9.75 2.60 -9.39
C GLY A 108 -8.40 1.90 -9.49
N GLU A 109 -8.00 1.58 -10.71
CA GLU A 109 -6.77 0.84 -11.02
C GLU A 109 -5.67 1.78 -11.52
N LEU A 110 -4.52 1.75 -10.86
CA LEU A 110 -3.29 2.39 -11.32
C LEU A 110 -2.26 1.34 -11.76
N GLY A 111 -1.31 1.76 -12.60
CA GLY A 111 -0.15 0.98 -13.00
C GLY A 111 0.91 0.93 -11.90
N GLU A 112 2.01 1.65 -12.08
CA GLU A 112 3.04 1.80 -11.06
C GLU A 112 2.69 2.93 -10.08
N VAL A 113 2.82 2.66 -8.77
CA VAL A 113 2.59 3.66 -7.72
C VAL A 113 3.83 3.83 -6.86
N SER A 114 4.37 5.05 -6.82
CA SER A 114 5.42 5.47 -5.90
C SER A 114 4.89 6.60 -5.03
N ALA A 115 4.71 6.34 -3.73
CA ALA A 115 4.20 7.35 -2.80
C ALA A 115 5.14 7.53 -1.61
N ARG A 116 5.48 8.79 -1.32
CA ARG A 116 6.33 9.16 -0.18
C ARG A 116 5.68 10.30 0.57
N THR A 117 5.41 10.08 1.85
CA THR A 117 4.88 11.12 2.73
C THR A 117 5.57 11.05 4.10
N ALA A 118 5.59 12.12 4.84
CA ALA A 118 6.01 12.04 6.24
C ALA A 118 4.82 11.75 7.15
N SER A 119 3.64 12.32 6.82
CA SER A 119 2.42 12.14 7.60
C SER A 119 1.23 12.23 6.65
N GLY A 120 0.30 11.34 6.77
CA GLY A 120 -0.90 11.24 5.95
C GLY A 120 -1.17 9.80 5.53
N ASP A 121 -2.43 9.49 5.45
CA ASP A 121 -2.89 8.14 5.09
C ASP A 121 -2.85 7.94 3.58
N ILE A 122 -2.51 6.71 3.19
CA ILE A 122 -2.46 6.29 1.79
C ILE A 122 -3.45 5.14 1.60
N ARG A 123 -4.48 5.37 0.80
CA ARG A 123 -5.48 4.36 0.45
C ARG A 123 -5.52 4.14 -1.05
N LEU A 124 -5.18 2.93 -1.48
CA LEU A 124 -5.11 2.52 -2.88
C LEU A 124 -6.10 1.38 -3.12
N GLN A 125 -6.95 1.48 -4.13
CA GLN A 125 -7.89 0.40 -4.44
C GLN A 125 -7.20 -0.74 -5.17
N THR A 126 -6.57 -0.48 -6.31
CA THR A 126 -5.87 -1.51 -7.10
C THR A 126 -4.57 -0.95 -7.67
N VAL A 127 -3.49 -1.73 -7.52
CA VAL A 127 -2.19 -1.45 -8.15
C VAL A 127 -1.81 -2.65 -9.02
N ALA A 128 -1.75 -2.44 -10.33
CA ALA A 128 -1.56 -3.52 -11.29
C ALA A 128 -0.08 -3.92 -11.47
N ASP A 129 0.84 -2.95 -11.53
CA ASP A 129 2.23 -3.21 -11.91
C ASP A 129 3.19 -3.21 -10.72
N ALA A 130 3.49 -2.06 -10.14
CA ALA A 130 4.46 -1.98 -9.05
C ALA A 130 4.03 -1.00 -7.97
N LEU A 131 4.34 -1.31 -6.72
CA LEU A 131 4.02 -0.49 -5.57
C LEU A 131 5.27 -0.18 -4.73
N GLN A 132 5.56 1.10 -4.52
CA GLN A 132 6.52 1.55 -3.54
C GLN A 132 5.90 2.62 -2.65
N VAL A 133 5.66 2.30 -1.38
CA VAL A 133 5.15 3.25 -0.37
C VAL A 133 6.16 3.43 0.74
N LYS A 134 6.40 4.70 1.10
CA LYS A 134 7.20 5.06 2.28
C LYS A 134 6.51 6.17 3.04
N THR A 135 6.20 5.93 4.30
CA THR A 135 5.65 6.94 5.21
C THR A 135 6.38 6.91 6.55
N ALA A 136 6.37 8.01 7.29
CA ALA A 136 6.85 7.98 8.67
C ALA A 136 5.68 7.78 9.65
N SER A 137 4.56 8.46 9.43
CA SER A 137 3.38 8.33 10.27
C SER A 137 2.14 8.44 9.40
N GLY A 138 1.45 7.39 9.23
CA GLY A 138 0.23 7.31 8.44
C GLY A 138 -0.06 5.86 8.05
N ASP A 139 -1.32 5.55 7.97
CA ASP A 139 -1.77 4.21 7.63
C ASP A 139 -1.72 4.00 6.12
N VAL A 140 -1.36 2.79 5.73
CA VAL A 140 -1.32 2.38 4.33
C VAL A 140 -2.33 1.26 4.12
N SER A 141 -3.32 1.52 3.27
CA SER A 141 -4.32 0.52 2.89
C SER A 141 -4.27 0.26 1.39
N VAL A 142 -4.18 -1.00 1.00
CA VAL A 142 -4.19 -1.45 -0.40
C VAL A 142 -5.25 -2.52 -0.56
N GLY A 143 -6.19 -2.33 -1.48
CA GLY A 143 -7.19 -3.33 -1.80
C GLY A 143 -6.56 -4.51 -2.53
N VAL A 144 -6.14 -4.34 -3.77
CA VAL A 144 -5.52 -5.40 -4.57
C VAL A 144 -4.14 -5.01 -5.03
N LEU A 145 -3.15 -5.86 -4.75
CA LEU A 145 -1.79 -5.75 -5.26
C LEU A 145 -1.54 -6.83 -6.32
N GLY A 146 -1.57 -6.43 -7.60
CA GLY A 146 -1.31 -7.31 -8.75
C GLY A 146 0.16 -7.37 -9.15
N GLY A 147 0.97 -6.38 -8.78
CA GLY A 147 2.40 -6.31 -9.08
C GLY A 147 3.28 -6.25 -7.84
N LYS A 148 4.61 -6.32 -8.05
CA LYS A 148 5.59 -6.34 -6.96
C LYS A 148 5.46 -5.13 -6.04
N GLY A 149 5.36 -5.36 -4.71
CA GLY A 149 5.16 -4.34 -3.70
C GLY A 149 6.29 -4.20 -2.69
N THR A 150 6.52 -2.95 -2.26
CA THR A 150 7.33 -2.64 -1.08
C THR A 150 6.63 -1.52 -0.32
N ILE A 151 6.27 -1.78 0.94
CA ILE A 151 5.64 -0.81 1.84
C ILE A 151 6.51 -0.69 3.08
N ALA A 152 6.83 0.54 3.47
CA ALA A 152 7.60 0.82 4.69
C ALA A 152 6.98 1.98 5.46
N THR A 153 6.71 1.76 6.73
CA THR A 153 6.26 2.80 7.68
C THR A 153 7.11 2.78 8.95
N VAL A 154 7.14 3.89 9.67
CA VAL A 154 7.73 3.92 11.00
C VAL A 154 6.64 3.75 12.05
N SER A 155 5.57 4.55 11.97
CA SER A 155 4.44 4.47 12.89
C SER A 155 3.14 4.58 12.10
N GLY A 156 2.49 3.51 11.86
CA GLY A 156 1.25 3.42 11.11
C GLY A 156 0.98 1.97 10.72
N ASP A 157 -0.26 1.66 10.54
CA ASP A 157 -0.69 0.31 10.22
C ASP A 157 -0.62 0.06 8.72
N ILE A 158 -0.35 -1.19 8.35
CA ILE A 158 -0.35 -1.63 6.96
C ILE A 158 -1.48 -2.65 6.78
N GLY A 159 -2.45 -2.31 5.96
CA GLY A 159 -3.56 -3.18 5.57
C GLY A 159 -3.53 -3.52 4.08
N ILE A 160 -3.59 -4.80 3.74
CA ILE A 160 -3.70 -5.27 2.36
C ILE A 160 -4.82 -6.29 2.29
N GLU A 161 -5.80 -6.06 1.43
CA GLU A 161 -6.93 -7.00 1.33
C GLU A 161 -6.54 -8.25 0.53
N ARG A 162 -5.82 -8.05 -0.60
CA ARG A 162 -5.40 -9.14 -1.47
C ARG A 162 -4.01 -8.90 -2.06
N ASN A 163 -3.15 -9.89 -1.88
CA ASN A 163 -1.79 -9.91 -2.39
C ASN A 163 -1.63 -11.00 -3.45
N ASP A 164 -1.57 -10.62 -4.72
CA ASP A 164 -1.41 -11.52 -5.86
C ASP A 164 0.02 -11.52 -6.44
N ALA A 165 0.94 -10.72 -5.89
CA ALA A 165 2.32 -10.59 -6.35
C ALA A 165 3.30 -10.46 -5.18
N PRO A 166 4.62 -10.63 -5.40
CA PRO A 166 5.61 -10.54 -4.33
C PRO A 166 5.55 -9.21 -3.56
N LEU A 167 5.43 -9.29 -2.24
CA LEU A 167 5.28 -8.12 -1.36
C LEU A 167 6.29 -8.18 -0.20
N THR A 168 6.89 -7.02 0.09
CA THR A 168 7.64 -6.78 1.31
C THR A 168 6.99 -5.65 2.11
N ALA A 169 6.48 -5.94 3.31
CA ALA A 169 5.89 -4.98 4.23
C ALA A 169 6.77 -4.82 5.48
N ARG A 170 7.10 -3.59 5.84
CA ARG A 170 7.95 -3.28 7.00
C ARG A 170 7.33 -2.17 7.82
N ALA A 171 7.24 -2.40 9.13
CA ALA A 171 6.86 -1.38 10.12
C ALA A 171 7.89 -1.35 11.26
N VAL A 172 8.00 -0.24 11.96
CA VAL A 172 8.73 -0.19 13.24
C VAL A 172 7.72 -0.32 14.37
N SER A 173 6.67 0.49 14.36
CA SER A 173 5.55 0.41 15.31
C SER A 173 4.26 0.53 14.51
N GLY A 174 3.48 -0.51 14.47
CA GLY A 174 2.23 -0.59 13.73
C GLY A 174 1.91 -2.03 13.36
N ASP A 175 0.65 -2.30 13.25
CA ASP A 175 0.15 -3.62 12.94
C ASP A 175 0.14 -3.87 11.43
N ILE A 176 0.35 -5.12 11.05
CA ILE A 176 0.36 -5.51 9.65
C ILE A 176 -0.72 -6.57 9.43
N THR A 177 -1.72 -6.22 8.65
CA THR A 177 -2.82 -7.13 8.30
C THR A 177 -2.81 -7.41 6.80
N VAL A 178 -2.79 -8.70 6.43
CA VAL A 178 -2.93 -9.13 5.03
C VAL A 178 -4.08 -10.12 4.92
N GLY A 179 -5.04 -9.83 4.08
CA GLY A 179 -6.23 -10.65 3.86
C GLY A 179 -5.91 -11.94 3.13
N THR A 180 -5.98 -11.93 1.82
CA THR A 180 -5.66 -13.09 0.97
C THR A 180 -4.21 -13.00 0.48
N ILE A 181 -3.46 -14.09 0.60
CA ILE A 181 -2.06 -14.17 0.19
C ILE A 181 -1.92 -15.29 -0.84
N ALA A 182 -1.74 -14.89 -2.10
CA ALA A 182 -1.59 -15.79 -3.24
C ALA A 182 -0.18 -15.76 -3.86
N ALA A 183 0.76 -14.99 -3.26
CA ALA A 183 2.14 -14.86 -3.72
C ALA A 183 3.12 -14.72 -2.54
N GLU A 184 4.40 -14.60 -2.83
CA GLU A 184 5.46 -14.42 -1.83
C GLU A 184 5.20 -13.19 -0.95
N LEU A 185 5.34 -13.37 0.38
CA LEU A 185 5.13 -12.32 1.35
C LEU A 185 6.26 -12.29 2.39
N GLY A 186 6.93 -11.14 2.47
CA GLY A 186 7.89 -10.83 3.54
C GLY A 186 7.34 -9.75 4.46
N VAL A 187 7.16 -10.06 5.74
CA VAL A 187 6.69 -9.11 6.76
C VAL A 187 7.76 -8.94 7.83
N SER A 188 8.03 -7.69 8.21
CA SER A 188 8.95 -7.39 9.30
C SER A 188 8.43 -6.22 10.13
N THR A 189 8.26 -6.41 11.43
CA THR A 189 7.94 -5.34 12.37
C THR A 189 8.84 -5.41 13.60
N THR A 190 9.00 -4.30 14.31
CA THR A 190 9.71 -4.31 15.60
C THR A 190 8.72 -4.41 16.75
N SER A 191 7.63 -3.63 16.68
CA SER A 191 6.59 -3.63 17.70
C SER A 191 5.25 -3.46 17.03
N GLY A 192 4.46 -4.48 17.03
CA GLY A 192 3.15 -4.55 16.38
C GLY A 192 2.78 -5.98 16.04
N ASP A 193 1.51 -6.22 15.96
CA ASP A 193 0.97 -7.53 15.67
C ASP A 193 0.89 -7.80 14.15
N VAL A 194 1.00 -9.06 13.78
CA VAL A 194 0.90 -9.48 12.39
C VAL A 194 -0.27 -10.46 12.23
N ASP A 195 -1.27 -10.06 11.46
CA ASP A 195 -2.44 -10.89 11.16
C ASP A 195 -2.53 -11.23 9.67
N LEU A 196 -2.16 -12.45 9.32
CA LEU A 196 -2.27 -13.01 7.98
C LEU A 196 -3.51 -13.88 7.90
N LYS A 197 -4.57 -13.41 7.24
CA LYS A 197 -5.91 -14.04 7.33
C LYS A 197 -6.08 -15.30 6.48
N GLY A 198 -5.41 -15.35 5.31
CA GLY A 198 -5.63 -16.47 4.39
C GLY A 198 -4.46 -16.75 3.45
N VAL A 199 -3.50 -17.56 3.89
CA VAL A 199 -2.38 -18.02 3.05
C VAL A 199 -2.87 -19.10 2.10
N GLN A 200 -2.75 -18.85 0.80
CA GLN A 200 -3.13 -19.76 -0.28
C GLN A 200 -1.92 -20.32 -1.02
N ALA A 201 -0.96 -19.45 -1.36
CA ALA A 201 0.23 -19.81 -2.13
C ALA A 201 1.39 -18.85 -1.83
N GLY A 202 2.60 -19.17 -2.30
CA GLY A 202 3.81 -18.38 -2.15
C GLY A 202 4.49 -18.58 -0.80
N GLU A 203 5.78 -18.31 -0.75
CA GLU A 203 6.53 -18.39 0.51
C GLU A 203 6.16 -17.23 1.44
N VAL A 204 5.92 -17.51 2.71
CA VAL A 204 5.59 -16.48 3.72
C VAL A 204 6.68 -16.42 4.77
N ARG A 205 7.27 -15.23 4.94
CA ARG A 205 8.25 -14.94 5.98
C ARG A 205 7.77 -13.82 6.87
N VAL A 206 7.66 -14.11 8.17
CA VAL A 206 7.29 -13.12 9.20
C VAL A 206 8.40 -13.01 10.22
N GLN A 207 8.82 -11.78 10.51
CA GLN A 207 9.80 -11.47 11.54
C GLN A 207 9.29 -10.33 12.40
N THR A 208 9.15 -10.56 13.69
CA THR A 208 8.85 -9.50 14.68
C THR A 208 9.79 -9.58 15.87
N VAL A 209 9.95 -8.48 16.59
CA VAL A 209 10.68 -8.49 17.86
C VAL A 209 9.68 -8.57 19.02
N SER A 210 8.63 -7.76 18.97
CA SER A 210 7.59 -7.77 20.01
C SER A 210 6.23 -7.61 19.35
N GLY A 211 5.37 -8.57 19.53
CA GLY A 211 4.03 -8.64 18.98
C GLY A 211 3.62 -10.06 18.63
N ASP A 212 2.35 -10.28 18.62
CA ASP A 212 1.77 -11.58 18.32
C ASP A 212 1.66 -11.79 16.81
N VAL A 213 1.83 -13.02 16.38
CA VAL A 213 1.71 -13.41 14.96
C VAL A 213 0.60 -14.43 14.80
N ARG A 214 -0.42 -14.06 14.05
CA ARG A 214 -1.50 -14.97 13.67
C ARG A 214 -1.43 -15.25 12.17
N VAL A 215 -1.42 -16.53 11.81
CA VAL A 215 -1.42 -16.97 10.42
C VAL A 215 -2.59 -17.89 10.14
N GLY A 216 -3.53 -17.42 9.36
CA GLY A 216 -4.62 -18.22 8.81
C GLY A 216 -4.19 -18.93 7.53
N VAL A 217 -4.33 -20.24 7.49
CA VAL A 217 -4.06 -21.05 6.30
C VAL A 217 -5.37 -21.42 5.61
N ALA A 218 -5.49 -21.12 4.33
CA ALA A 218 -6.68 -21.41 3.55
C ALA A 218 -6.97 -22.93 3.52
N ARG A 219 -8.24 -23.31 3.39
CA ARG A 219 -8.62 -24.71 3.28
C ARG A 219 -8.03 -25.33 2.02
N GLY A 220 -7.53 -26.53 2.11
CA GLY A 220 -6.87 -27.23 1.00
C GLY A 220 -5.41 -26.85 0.78
N THR A 221 -4.90 -25.78 1.39
CA THR A 221 -3.48 -25.40 1.33
C THR A 221 -2.67 -26.27 2.29
N ARG A 222 -1.60 -26.89 1.77
CA ARG A 222 -0.59 -27.61 2.55
C ARG A 222 0.53 -26.66 2.90
N VAL A 223 0.90 -26.60 4.18
CA VAL A 223 1.98 -25.72 4.66
C VAL A 223 3.08 -26.52 5.35
N TRP A 224 4.31 -26.06 5.17
CA TRP A 224 5.42 -26.45 6.00
C TRP A 224 5.75 -25.29 6.94
N VAL A 225 5.64 -25.52 8.25
CA VAL A 225 5.74 -24.44 9.25
C VAL A 225 7.08 -24.55 9.99
N ASP A 226 7.87 -23.47 9.92
CA ASP A 226 9.06 -23.23 10.75
C ASP A 226 8.78 -22.01 11.61
N ALA A 227 8.37 -22.24 12.86
CA ALA A 227 8.01 -21.19 13.79
C ALA A 227 8.92 -21.22 15.03
N ALA A 228 9.45 -20.05 15.42
CA ALA A 228 10.28 -19.89 16.59
C ALA A 228 9.90 -18.63 17.38
N SER A 229 9.76 -18.77 18.70
CA SER A 229 9.65 -17.68 19.66
C SER A 229 10.67 -17.90 20.78
N VAL A 230 11.32 -16.82 21.22
CA VAL A 230 12.24 -16.89 22.39
C VAL A 230 11.45 -16.82 23.69
N SER A 231 10.41 -15.96 23.74
CA SER A 231 9.55 -15.79 24.91
C SER A 231 8.10 -15.62 24.43
N GLY A 232 7.36 -16.71 24.43
CA GLY A 232 5.97 -16.76 23.98
C GLY A 232 5.55 -18.21 23.69
N ASN A 233 4.28 -18.39 23.42
CA ASN A 233 3.70 -19.69 23.14
C ASN A 233 3.61 -19.92 21.63
N LEU A 234 3.87 -21.17 21.22
CA LEU A 234 3.66 -21.61 19.85
C LEU A 234 2.44 -22.49 19.82
N GLY A 235 1.37 -22.02 19.16
CA GLY A 235 0.12 -22.75 18.99
C GLY A 235 -0.14 -23.09 17.52
N SER A 236 -0.58 -24.31 17.24
CA SER A 236 -1.09 -24.69 15.92
C SER A 236 -2.44 -25.37 16.09
N GLU A 237 -3.46 -24.76 15.51
CA GLU A 237 -4.82 -25.33 15.40
C GLU A 237 -5.06 -25.95 14.01
N LEU A 238 -4.01 -26.21 13.27
CA LEU A 238 -4.09 -27.01 12.06
C LEU A 238 -4.35 -28.44 12.53
N GLY A 239 -5.63 -28.81 12.73
CA GLY A 239 -5.99 -30.16 13.13
C GLY A 239 -5.28 -31.16 12.22
N LEU A 240 -4.76 -32.24 12.83
CA LEU A 240 -4.41 -33.46 12.11
C LEU A 240 -5.73 -34.13 11.66
N GLU A 241 -6.58 -33.40 10.96
CA GLU A 241 -7.62 -34.01 10.20
C GLU A 241 -6.94 -34.74 9.03
N ALA A 242 -6.62 -35.97 9.27
CA ALA A 242 -6.53 -36.97 8.24
C ALA A 242 -7.94 -37.10 7.62
N GLU A 243 -8.49 -36.04 7.06
CA GLU A 243 -9.44 -36.22 5.99
C GLU A 243 -8.64 -36.87 4.87
N GLU A 244 -8.97 -38.13 4.62
CA GLU A 244 -8.71 -38.83 3.37
C GLU A 244 -9.44 -38.09 2.21
N ALA A 245 -9.22 -36.80 2.07
CA ALA A 245 -9.39 -36.17 0.81
C ALA A 245 -8.31 -36.79 -0.08
N THR A 246 -8.71 -37.43 -1.12
CA THR A 246 -7.89 -37.84 -2.28
C THR A 246 -7.21 -36.54 -2.79
N VAL A 247 -6.19 -36.12 -2.07
CA VAL A 247 -5.35 -34.99 -2.44
C VAL A 247 -4.51 -35.49 -3.60
N GLU A 248 -4.76 -34.96 -4.78
CA GLU A 248 -3.83 -35.09 -5.89
C GLU A 248 -2.44 -34.82 -5.33
N SER A 249 -1.53 -35.77 -5.51
CA SER A 249 -0.24 -35.81 -4.83
C SER A 249 0.73 -34.68 -5.23
N ASP A 250 0.29 -33.74 -6.07
CA ASP A 250 1.06 -32.63 -6.65
C ASP A 250 0.77 -31.24 -6.05
N ALA A 251 -0.02 -31.13 -4.97
CA ALA A 251 -0.27 -29.84 -4.34
C ALA A 251 1.03 -29.28 -3.74
N GLU A 252 1.46 -28.14 -4.24
CA GLU A 252 2.65 -27.39 -3.77
C GLU A 252 2.54 -27.10 -2.27
N VAL A 253 3.60 -27.38 -1.53
CA VAL A 253 3.68 -27.10 -0.09
C VAL A 253 4.16 -25.68 0.10
N VAL A 254 3.38 -24.85 0.77
CA VAL A 254 3.71 -23.45 1.04
C VAL A 254 4.64 -23.36 2.26
N PRO A 255 5.87 -22.84 2.10
CA PRO A 255 6.77 -22.62 3.22
C PRO A 255 6.30 -21.43 4.05
N LEU A 256 6.18 -21.62 5.36
CA LEU A 256 5.81 -20.58 6.33
C LEU A 256 6.90 -20.46 7.39
N HIS A 257 7.64 -19.36 7.37
CA HIS A 257 8.69 -19.05 8.32
C HIS A 257 8.26 -17.91 9.24
N VAL A 258 8.12 -18.17 10.54
CA VAL A 258 7.71 -17.19 11.53
C VAL A 258 8.74 -17.10 12.62
N LYS A 259 9.26 -15.89 12.91
CA LYS A 259 10.21 -15.66 13.99
C LYS A 259 9.79 -14.47 14.81
N THR A 260 9.63 -14.66 16.11
CA THR A 260 9.43 -13.59 17.09
C THR A 260 10.44 -13.71 18.23
N VAL A 261 10.73 -12.61 18.91
CA VAL A 261 11.52 -12.67 20.14
C VAL A 261 10.58 -12.71 21.35
N SER A 262 9.54 -11.86 21.35
CA SER A 262 8.55 -11.82 22.43
C SER A 262 7.16 -11.68 21.81
N GLY A 263 6.35 -12.68 21.99
CA GLY A 263 4.98 -12.75 21.45
C GLY A 263 4.58 -14.18 21.13
N ASP A 264 3.31 -14.38 21.05
CA ASP A 264 2.72 -15.68 20.74
C ASP A 264 2.61 -15.86 19.21
N VAL A 265 2.77 -17.10 18.74
CA VAL A 265 2.57 -17.44 17.33
C VAL A 265 1.43 -18.45 17.24
N ALA A 266 0.40 -18.09 16.51
CA ALA A 266 -0.75 -18.96 16.26
C ALA A 266 -0.92 -19.24 14.76
N VAL A 267 -0.86 -20.52 14.38
CA VAL A 267 -1.17 -20.95 13.01
C VAL A 267 -2.52 -21.68 13.03
N VAL A 268 -3.51 -21.12 12.34
CA VAL A 268 -4.90 -21.57 12.40
C VAL A 268 -5.46 -21.85 11.01
N ARG A 269 -6.57 -22.58 10.90
CA ARG A 269 -7.32 -22.62 9.64
C ARG A 269 -8.04 -21.30 9.42
N ALA A 270 -7.89 -20.72 8.24
CA ALA A 270 -8.60 -19.52 7.88
C ALA A 270 -10.11 -19.73 7.98
N ALA A 271 -10.81 -18.80 8.62
CA ALA A 271 -12.26 -18.76 8.56
C ALA A 271 -12.69 -18.66 7.09
N ALA A 272 -13.76 -19.35 6.70
CA ALA A 272 -14.25 -19.26 5.33
C ALA A 272 -14.52 -17.78 5.01
N VAL A 273 -13.74 -17.21 4.11
CA VAL A 273 -14.04 -15.89 3.55
C VAL A 273 -15.29 -16.10 2.71
N LEU A 274 -16.43 -15.63 3.20
CA LEU A 274 -17.61 -15.50 2.35
C LEU A 274 -17.20 -14.54 1.22
N ALA A 275 -17.09 -15.10 0.03
CA ALA A 275 -16.90 -14.28 -1.18
C ALA A 275 -18.07 -13.27 -1.27
N PRO A 276 -17.80 -12.02 -1.62
CA PRO A 276 -18.85 -11.01 -1.79
C PRO A 276 -19.80 -11.33 -2.93
#